data_b5ece53c7a2e9902ff60a5a9e14b5a3b
#
_entry.id   b5ece53c7a2e9902ff60a5a9e14b5a3b
#
_cell.length_a   1.000
_cell.length_b   1.000
_cell.length_c   1.000
_cell.angle_alpha   90.00
_cell.angle_beta   90.00
_cell.angle_gamma   90.00
#
_symmetry.space_group_name_H-M   'P 1'
#
loop_
_entity.id
_entity.type
_entity.pdbx_description
1 polymer ?
#
loop_
_entity_poly.entity_id
_entity_poly.type
_entity_poly.pdbx_seq_one_letter_code
_entity_poly.pdbx_strand_id
1 'polypeptide(L)'
;NRVAEDDGRFDSISVCPIVVLGPLLSKAHELVGSWQWYLGRLLGGKICKRGYQHLWNIVDVRDVAESQALMLESDVCQNGYRYQLSATDGSGELSVPEIKTHLESLYPEFLIGSPPDEINAILDKHGQVFQSPLAHCDKARSELGLQTHPVRDTLRDTAESLLKLGLVEPRSR
;
A
#
# COMPACT_ATOMS: atom_id res chain seq x y z
N ASN A 1 7.27 3.08 23.39
CA ASN A 1 8.71 3.05 23.69
C ASN A 1 9.07 3.22 25.18
N ARG A 2 8.09 3.39 26.12
CA ARG A 2 8.36 3.54 27.55
C ARG A 2 9.27 2.45 28.11
N VAL A 3 9.05 1.18 27.73
CA VAL A 3 9.85 0.05 28.25
C VAL A 3 11.32 0.16 27.83
N ALA A 4 11.59 0.58 26.60
CA ALA A 4 12.96 0.76 26.09
C ALA A 4 13.65 1.96 26.77
N GLU A 5 12.93 3.04 27.05
CA GLU A 5 13.44 4.22 27.73
C GLU A 5 13.78 3.93 29.21
N ASP A 6 12.94 3.12 29.86
CA ASP A 6 13.11 2.80 31.29
C ASP A 6 14.18 1.72 31.53
N ASP A 7 14.39 0.80 30.59
CA ASP A 7 15.21 -0.40 30.78
C ASP A 7 16.64 -0.26 30.22
N GLY A 8 16.82 0.56 29.16
CA GLY A 8 18.12 0.82 28.53
C GLY A 8 18.84 -0.42 27.97
N ARG A 9 18.15 -1.58 27.88
CA ARG A 9 18.73 -2.86 27.43
C ARG A 9 18.50 -3.11 25.94
N PHE A 10 17.63 -2.37 25.31
CA PHE A 10 17.32 -2.48 23.88
C PHE A 10 16.80 -1.16 23.33
N ASP A 11 16.96 -0.96 22.03
CA ASP A 11 16.36 0.14 21.31
C ASP A 11 15.06 -0.30 20.64
N SER A 12 14.08 0.60 20.60
CA SER A 12 12.81 0.38 19.92
C SER A 12 12.65 1.37 18.78
N ILE A 13 12.58 0.84 17.55
CA ILE A 13 12.40 1.63 16.33
C ILE A 13 11.10 1.17 15.66
N SER A 14 10.33 2.11 15.13
CA SER A 14 9.02 1.81 14.54
C SER A 14 9.01 2.05 13.04
N VAL A 15 8.50 1.08 12.30
CA VAL A 15 8.12 1.21 10.88
C VAL A 15 6.63 1.50 10.80
N CYS A 16 6.26 2.51 10.02
CA CYS A 16 4.87 2.98 9.88
C CYS A 16 4.45 2.94 8.39
N PRO A 17 4.22 1.77 7.81
CA PRO A 17 3.69 1.65 6.45
C PRO A 17 2.21 2.05 6.43
N ILE A 18 1.70 2.51 5.28
CA ILE A 18 0.29 2.90 5.14
C ILE A 18 -0.50 1.81 4.43
N VAL A 19 -0.50 1.79 3.10
CA VAL A 19 -1.19 0.78 2.31
C VAL A 19 -0.15 -0.19 1.77
N VAL A 20 0.03 -1.31 2.46
CA VAL A 20 1.00 -2.33 2.04
C VAL A 20 0.37 -3.20 0.96
N LEU A 21 0.96 -3.20 -0.23
CA LEU A 21 0.68 -4.11 -1.33
C LEU A 21 1.96 -4.87 -1.71
N GLY A 22 1.88 -5.69 -2.74
CA GLY A 22 3.00 -6.47 -3.23
C GLY A 22 2.65 -7.95 -3.37
N PRO A 23 3.56 -8.79 -3.85
CA PRO A 23 3.27 -10.18 -4.13
C PRO A 23 2.94 -10.98 -2.86
N LEU A 24 1.83 -11.74 -2.92
CA LEU A 24 1.44 -12.68 -1.88
C LEU A 24 2.23 -13.98 -2.03
N LEU A 25 2.73 -14.52 -0.93
CA LEU A 25 3.47 -15.79 -0.92
C LEU A 25 2.56 -17.01 -0.75
N SER A 26 1.35 -16.82 -0.21
CA SER A 26 0.37 -17.90 -0.04
C SER A 26 -1.07 -17.35 0.02
N LYS A 27 -2.05 -18.25 -0.15
CA LYS A 27 -3.48 -17.91 0.00
C LYS A 27 -3.83 -17.37 1.39
N ALA A 28 -3.11 -17.80 2.41
CA ALA A 28 -3.35 -17.38 3.79
C ALA A 28 -3.00 -15.89 4.04
N HIS A 29 -2.28 -15.25 3.13
CA HIS A 29 -1.93 -13.83 3.25
C HIS A 29 -3.07 -12.90 2.78
N GLU A 30 -4.07 -13.41 2.05
CA GLU A 30 -5.25 -12.63 1.71
C GLU A 30 -6.28 -12.73 2.84
N LEU A 31 -6.51 -11.63 3.52
CA LEU A 31 -7.55 -11.50 4.55
C LEU A 31 -8.67 -10.58 4.05
N VAL A 32 -9.91 -10.98 4.30
CA VAL A 32 -11.09 -10.17 3.97
C VAL A 32 -10.96 -8.78 4.61
N GLY A 33 -11.06 -7.74 3.78
CA GLY A 33 -10.89 -6.35 4.21
C GLY A 33 -9.44 -5.84 4.21
N SER A 34 -8.47 -6.67 3.81
CA SER A 34 -7.10 -6.22 3.52
C SER A 34 -7.04 -5.42 2.21
N TRP A 35 -5.95 -4.69 2.00
CA TRP A 35 -5.76 -3.93 0.75
C TRP A 35 -5.62 -4.86 -0.46
N GLN A 36 -4.98 -6.02 -0.32
CA GLN A 36 -4.89 -7.06 -1.34
C GLN A 36 -6.28 -7.58 -1.73
N TRP A 37 -7.15 -7.80 -0.74
CA TRP A 37 -8.53 -8.21 -0.98
C TRP A 37 -9.32 -7.13 -1.75
N TYR A 38 -9.14 -5.85 -1.43
CA TYR A 38 -9.76 -4.75 -2.19
C TYR A 38 -9.27 -4.69 -3.63
N LEU A 39 -7.96 -4.83 -3.84
CA LEU A 39 -7.38 -4.90 -5.19
C LEU A 39 -7.92 -6.10 -5.97
N GLY A 40 -8.00 -7.26 -5.32
CA GLY A 40 -8.59 -8.48 -5.90
C GLY A 40 -10.03 -8.29 -6.32
N ARG A 41 -10.83 -7.56 -5.55
CA ARG A 41 -12.22 -7.24 -5.95
C ARG A 41 -12.28 -6.35 -7.18
N LEU A 42 -11.43 -5.34 -7.29
CA LEU A 42 -11.32 -4.50 -8.49
C LEU A 42 -10.95 -5.35 -9.70
N LEU A 43 -9.92 -6.17 -9.57
CA LEU A 43 -9.44 -7.06 -10.64
C LEU A 43 -10.50 -8.07 -11.07
N GLY A 44 -11.33 -8.55 -10.13
CA GLY A 44 -12.48 -9.44 -10.39
C GLY A 44 -13.76 -8.73 -10.86
N GLY A 45 -13.70 -7.46 -11.26
CA GLY A 45 -14.85 -6.70 -11.77
C GLY A 45 -15.92 -6.39 -10.71
N LYS A 46 -15.56 -6.41 -9.42
CA LYS A 46 -16.50 -6.19 -8.31
C LYS A 46 -16.34 -4.81 -7.71
N ILE A 47 -17.46 -4.21 -7.31
CA ILE A 47 -17.46 -2.93 -6.59
C ILE A 47 -17.18 -3.18 -5.11
N CYS A 48 -16.32 -2.34 -4.52
CA CYS A 48 -16.08 -2.35 -3.09
C CYS A 48 -16.25 -0.93 -2.52
N LYS A 49 -17.42 -0.61 -1.96
CA LYS A 49 -17.74 0.73 -1.46
C LYS A 49 -16.71 1.27 -0.46
N ARG A 50 -16.22 0.43 0.45
CA ARG A 50 -15.33 0.87 1.53
C ARG A 50 -13.92 1.22 1.05
N GLY A 51 -13.39 0.53 0.08
CA GLY A 51 -12.06 0.81 -0.49
C GLY A 51 -12.02 2.09 -1.34
N TYR A 52 -13.17 2.56 -1.85
CA TYR A 52 -13.26 3.75 -2.70
C TYR A 52 -13.21 5.09 -1.93
N GLN A 53 -13.36 5.04 -0.62
CA GLN A 53 -13.44 6.26 0.21
C GLN A 53 -12.06 6.80 0.63
N HIS A 54 -10.98 6.17 0.21
CA HIS A 54 -9.64 6.53 0.64
C HIS A 54 -8.70 6.65 -0.56
N LEU A 55 -7.79 7.61 -0.48
CA LEU A 55 -6.59 7.58 -1.30
C LEU A 55 -5.69 6.44 -0.79
N TRP A 56 -5.16 5.67 -1.72
CA TRP A 56 -4.25 4.57 -1.41
C TRP A 56 -2.82 5.11 -1.44
N ASN A 57 -2.25 5.29 -0.28
CA ASN A 57 -0.86 5.66 -0.15
C ASN A 57 -0.02 4.38 -0.08
N ILE A 58 0.45 3.94 -1.23
CA ILE A 58 0.97 2.59 -1.45
C ILE A 58 2.45 2.50 -1.10
N VAL A 59 2.82 1.40 -0.46
CA VAL A 59 4.21 0.93 -0.30
C VAL A 59 4.27 -0.56 -0.59
N ASP A 60 5.36 -1.01 -1.21
CA ASP A 60 5.57 -2.44 -1.46
C ASP A 60 5.97 -3.18 -0.18
N VAL A 61 5.44 -4.39 0.00
CA VAL A 61 5.80 -5.25 1.14
C VAL A 61 7.31 -5.56 1.18
N ARG A 62 7.96 -5.61 0.02
CA ARG A 62 9.41 -5.82 -0.09
C ARG A 62 10.19 -4.63 0.47
N ASP A 63 9.71 -3.41 0.22
CA ASP A 63 10.30 -2.17 0.76
C ASP A 63 10.13 -2.09 2.29
N VAL A 64 8.99 -2.58 2.79
CA VAL A 64 8.77 -2.69 4.24
C VAL A 64 9.78 -3.66 4.86
N ALA A 65 9.99 -4.82 4.24
CA ALA A 65 10.96 -5.80 4.72
C ALA A 65 12.41 -5.26 4.63
N GLU A 66 12.77 -4.64 3.51
CA GLU A 66 14.09 -4.03 3.33
C GLU A 66 14.35 -2.91 4.33
N SER A 67 13.36 -2.05 4.59
CA SER A 67 13.50 -0.99 5.60
C SER A 67 13.82 -1.54 6.99
N GLN A 68 13.24 -2.68 7.36
CA GLN A 68 13.53 -3.33 8.65
C GLN A 68 14.97 -3.88 8.69
N ALA A 69 15.46 -4.47 7.61
CA ALA A 69 16.84 -4.93 7.52
C ALA A 69 17.82 -3.75 7.61
N LEU A 70 17.57 -2.69 6.83
CA LEU A 70 18.39 -1.48 6.84
C LEU A 70 18.45 -0.82 8.23
N MET A 71 17.33 -0.80 8.97
CA MET A 71 17.31 -0.28 10.34
C MET A 71 18.16 -1.11 11.32
N LEU A 72 18.21 -2.43 11.15
CA LEU A 72 19.03 -3.31 11.99
C LEU A 72 20.54 -3.14 11.72
N GLU A 73 20.89 -2.75 10.50
CA GLU A 73 22.27 -2.56 10.06
C GLU A 73 22.75 -1.12 10.20
N SER A 74 21.86 -0.18 10.55
CA SER A 74 22.13 1.25 10.51
C SER A 74 22.70 1.78 11.82
N ASP A 75 23.82 2.49 11.71
CA ASP A 75 24.43 3.20 12.83
C ASP A 75 23.72 4.54 13.17
N VAL A 76 22.80 4.99 12.30
CA VAL A 76 22.08 6.27 12.51
C VAL A 76 20.74 6.09 13.24
N CYS A 77 20.23 4.87 13.30
CA CYS A 77 18.98 4.58 13.99
C CYS A 77 19.16 4.68 15.52
N GLN A 78 18.22 5.38 16.16
CA GLN A 78 18.23 5.57 17.61
C GLN A 78 16.91 5.13 18.21
N ASN A 79 16.94 4.85 19.52
CA ASN A 79 15.74 4.53 20.29
C ASN A 79 14.65 5.60 20.09
N GLY A 80 13.41 5.15 19.84
CA GLY A 80 12.26 6.02 19.61
C GLY A 80 12.08 6.50 18.18
N TYR A 81 12.99 6.19 17.24
CA TYR A 81 12.84 6.59 15.85
C TYR A 81 11.64 5.93 15.19
N ARG A 82 11.02 6.70 14.29
CA ARG A 82 9.88 6.26 13.49
C ARG A 82 10.13 6.58 12.02
N TYR A 83 9.90 5.60 11.18
CA TYR A 83 10.03 5.73 9.73
C TYR A 83 8.68 5.47 9.08
N GLN A 84 8.11 6.52 8.49
CA GLN A 84 6.93 6.39 7.64
C GLN A 84 7.35 5.87 6.28
N LEU A 85 6.59 4.93 5.73
CA LEU A 85 6.91 4.31 4.45
C LEU A 85 5.77 4.52 3.46
N SER A 86 6.15 5.04 2.29
CA SER A 86 5.31 5.16 1.10
C SER A 86 6.20 5.10 -0.14
N ALA A 87 5.65 4.95 -1.35
CA ALA A 87 6.45 5.02 -2.56
C ALA A 87 7.12 6.39 -2.70
N THR A 88 8.42 6.42 -3.01
CA THR A 88 9.23 7.65 -3.04
C THR A 88 9.19 8.37 -4.38
N ASP A 89 8.59 7.79 -5.40
CA ASP A 89 8.51 8.35 -6.77
C ASP A 89 7.38 9.39 -6.95
N GLY A 90 6.68 9.73 -5.86
CA GLY A 90 5.54 10.65 -5.90
C GLY A 90 4.23 10.04 -6.42
N SER A 91 4.25 8.78 -6.87
CA SER A 91 3.06 8.06 -7.36
C SER A 91 2.37 7.23 -6.29
N GLY A 92 2.82 7.33 -5.03
CA GLY A 92 2.35 6.50 -3.93
C GLY A 92 0.90 6.72 -3.52
N GLU A 93 0.33 7.87 -3.86
CA GLU A 93 -1.02 8.25 -3.46
C GLU A 93 -1.97 8.19 -4.65
N LEU A 94 -2.76 7.12 -4.73
CA LEU A 94 -3.69 6.89 -5.84
C LEU A 94 -5.14 6.81 -5.35
N SER A 95 -6.02 7.46 -6.07
CA SER A 95 -7.45 7.21 -6.00
C SER A 95 -7.80 5.88 -6.67
N VAL A 96 -8.96 5.32 -6.35
CA VAL A 96 -9.41 4.08 -6.99
C VAL A 96 -9.61 4.21 -8.51
N PRO A 97 -10.09 5.33 -9.07
CA PRO A 97 -10.10 5.54 -10.53
C PRO A 97 -8.70 5.45 -11.17
N GLU A 98 -7.67 5.99 -10.52
CA GLU A 98 -6.29 5.88 -11.01
C GLU A 98 -5.76 4.45 -10.92
N ILE A 99 -6.02 3.74 -9.81
CA ILE A 99 -5.71 2.31 -9.69
C ILE A 99 -6.41 1.50 -10.78
N LYS A 100 -7.70 1.80 -11.04
CA LYS A 100 -8.44 1.16 -12.15
C LYS A 100 -7.74 1.39 -13.48
N THR A 101 -7.35 2.63 -13.80
CA THR A 101 -6.64 2.96 -15.03
C THR A 101 -5.33 2.17 -15.16
N HIS A 102 -4.57 2.02 -14.07
CA HIS A 102 -3.37 1.18 -14.06
C HIS A 102 -3.70 -0.29 -14.34
N LEU A 103 -4.72 -0.85 -13.68
CA LEU A 103 -5.13 -2.24 -13.89
C LEU A 103 -5.67 -2.49 -15.31
N GLU A 104 -6.43 -1.55 -15.88
CA GLU A 104 -6.91 -1.65 -17.28
C GLU A 104 -5.77 -1.59 -18.29
N SER A 105 -4.72 -0.82 -18.00
CA SER A 105 -3.51 -0.79 -18.83
C SER A 105 -2.70 -2.09 -18.75
N LEU A 106 -2.70 -2.77 -17.59
CA LEU A 106 -2.00 -4.03 -17.39
C LEU A 106 -2.79 -5.24 -17.92
N TYR A 107 -4.11 -5.19 -17.82
CA TYR A 107 -5.04 -6.28 -18.15
C TYR A 107 -6.21 -5.76 -19.01
N PRO A 108 -5.96 -5.37 -20.27
CA PRO A 108 -6.97 -4.77 -21.13
C PRO A 108 -8.13 -5.72 -21.44
N GLU A 109 -7.92 -7.03 -21.32
CA GLU A 109 -8.92 -8.09 -21.54
C GLU A 109 -9.86 -8.27 -20.34
N PHE A 110 -9.53 -7.72 -19.16
CA PHE A 110 -10.36 -7.89 -17.97
C PHE A 110 -11.35 -6.74 -17.78
N LEU A 111 -12.52 -7.10 -17.28
CA LEU A 111 -13.49 -6.12 -16.79
C LEU A 111 -13.07 -5.66 -15.36
N ILE A 112 -12.38 -4.56 -15.26
CA ILE A 112 -11.97 -4.00 -13.97
C ILE A 112 -13.18 -3.32 -13.30
N GLY A 113 -13.34 -3.56 -12.00
CA GLY A 113 -14.41 -2.98 -11.21
C GLY A 113 -14.38 -1.44 -11.19
N SER A 114 -15.54 -0.82 -11.12
CA SER A 114 -15.68 0.63 -11.06
C SER A 114 -16.28 1.06 -9.74
N PRO A 115 -15.98 2.28 -9.25
CA PRO A 115 -16.76 2.86 -8.18
C PRO A 115 -18.22 3.02 -8.61
N PRO A 116 -19.18 3.00 -7.67
CA PRO A 116 -20.53 3.45 -7.98
C PRO A 116 -20.49 4.91 -8.46
N ASP A 117 -21.32 5.26 -9.44
CA ASP A 117 -21.38 6.61 -10.03
C ASP A 117 -21.61 7.76 -9.02
N GLU A 118 -22.12 7.42 -7.85
CA GLU A 118 -22.42 8.36 -6.76
C GLU A 118 -21.18 8.76 -5.92
N ILE A 119 -20.00 8.15 -6.12
CA ILE A 119 -18.79 8.43 -5.34
C ILE A 119 -17.78 9.17 -6.22
N ASN A 120 -18.14 10.37 -6.68
CA ASN A 120 -17.24 11.22 -7.46
C ASN A 120 -16.33 12.11 -6.61
N ALA A 121 -16.54 12.15 -5.30
CA ALA A 121 -15.65 12.87 -4.37
C ALA A 121 -15.64 12.17 -3.02
N ILE A 122 -14.45 11.97 -2.47
CA ILE A 122 -14.29 11.56 -1.08
C ILE A 122 -14.52 12.83 -0.25
N LEU A 123 -15.71 12.95 0.28
CA LEU A 123 -16.04 14.06 1.16
C LEU A 123 -15.81 13.64 2.61
N ASP A 124 -15.19 14.51 3.38
CA ASP A 124 -15.11 14.38 4.82
C ASP A 124 -16.48 14.64 5.48
N LYS A 125 -16.53 14.50 6.80
CA LYS A 125 -17.76 14.76 7.59
C LYS A 125 -18.29 16.21 7.47
N HIS A 126 -17.54 17.12 6.86
CA HIS A 126 -17.89 18.52 6.60
C HIS A 126 -18.20 18.80 5.13
N GLY A 127 -18.24 17.75 4.28
CA GLY A 127 -18.50 17.90 2.85
C GLY A 127 -17.31 18.44 2.06
N GLN A 128 -16.10 18.40 2.62
CA GLN A 128 -14.87 18.79 1.93
C GLN A 128 -14.19 17.56 1.35
N VAL A 129 -13.49 17.73 0.23
CA VAL A 129 -12.67 16.65 -0.34
C VAL A 129 -11.64 16.22 0.70
N PHE A 130 -11.70 14.95 1.09
CA PHE A 130 -10.74 14.40 2.03
C PHE A 130 -9.36 14.39 1.39
N GLN A 131 -8.48 15.26 1.88
CA GLN A 131 -7.07 15.20 1.57
C GLN A 131 -6.40 14.33 2.64
N SER A 132 -5.93 13.15 2.23
CA SER A 132 -5.05 12.37 3.10
C SER A 132 -3.78 13.19 3.36
N PRO A 133 -3.27 13.24 4.60
CA PRO A 133 -1.94 13.81 4.82
C PRO A 133 -0.94 13.05 3.95
N LEU A 134 -0.14 13.79 3.17
CA LEU A 134 0.91 13.19 2.35
C LEU A 134 1.81 12.34 3.23
N ALA A 135 1.98 11.09 2.86
CA ALA A 135 2.92 10.22 3.53
C ALA A 135 4.31 10.46 2.94
N HIS A 136 5.21 10.96 3.76
CA HIS A 136 6.57 11.25 3.36
C HIS A 136 7.50 10.12 3.76
N CYS A 137 8.21 9.56 2.78
CA CYS A 137 9.24 8.53 2.98
C CYS A 137 10.66 9.14 3.08
N ASP A 138 10.77 10.46 3.11
CA ASP A 138 12.04 11.19 3.00
C ASP A 138 13.05 10.80 4.08
N LYS A 139 12.59 10.59 5.31
CA LYS A 139 13.46 10.17 6.40
C LYS A 139 14.05 8.78 6.15
N ALA A 140 13.24 7.81 5.74
CA ALA A 140 13.74 6.46 5.44
C ALA A 140 14.70 6.48 4.24
N ARG A 141 14.40 7.31 3.23
CA ARG A 141 15.26 7.47 2.06
C ARG A 141 16.61 8.11 2.41
N SER A 142 16.61 9.20 3.18
CA SER A 142 17.82 9.96 3.47
C SER A 142 18.71 9.29 4.52
N GLU A 143 18.13 8.66 5.54
CA GLU A 143 18.87 8.06 6.64
C GLU A 143 19.21 6.58 6.43
N LEU A 144 18.34 5.82 5.74
CA LEU A 144 18.51 4.39 5.50
C LEU A 144 18.94 4.07 4.06
N GLY A 145 18.87 5.03 3.15
CA GLY A 145 19.11 4.79 1.73
C GLY A 145 18.02 3.96 1.03
N LEU A 146 16.84 3.82 1.66
CA LEU A 146 15.74 3.02 1.13
C LEU A 146 15.34 3.46 -0.27
N GLN A 147 15.29 2.52 -1.21
CA GLN A 147 14.77 2.70 -2.56
C GLN A 147 13.45 1.93 -2.67
N THR A 148 12.35 2.62 -3.02
CA THR A 148 11.04 1.97 -3.11
C THR A 148 10.72 1.49 -4.53
N HIS A 149 9.96 0.41 -4.62
CA HIS A 149 9.42 -0.08 -5.88
C HIS A 149 8.45 0.95 -6.48
N PRO A 150 8.43 1.12 -7.82
CA PRO A 150 7.40 1.89 -8.49
C PRO A 150 6.00 1.31 -8.21
N VAL A 151 5.03 2.17 -7.93
CA VAL A 151 3.65 1.74 -7.58
C VAL A 151 3.04 0.87 -8.66
N ARG A 152 3.30 1.15 -9.95
CA ARG A 152 2.82 0.34 -11.07
C ARG A 152 3.31 -1.11 -10.98
N ASP A 153 4.58 -1.31 -10.62
CA ASP A 153 5.16 -2.64 -10.47
C ASP A 153 4.56 -3.36 -9.26
N THR A 154 4.39 -2.64 -8.15
CA THR A 154 3.71 -3.16 -6.95
C THR A 154 2.28 -3.61 -7.26
N LEU A 155 1.51 -2.81 -8.00
CA LEU A 155 0.15 -3.16 -8.43
C LEU A 155 0.13 -4.40 -9.34
N ARG A 156 1.05 -4.46 -10.33
CA ARG A 156 1.20 -5.61 -11.22
C ARG A 156 1.53 -6.87 -10.43
N ASP A 157 2.58 -6.84 -9.61
CA ASP A 157 3.07 -8.02 -8.88
C ASP A 157 2.04 -8.52 -7.85
N THR A 158 1.27 -7.60 -7.24
CA THR A 158 0.14 -7.96 -6.38
C THR A 158 -0.95 -8.68 -7.19
N ALA A 159 -1.36 -8.10 -8.32
CA ALA A 159 -2.40 -8.67 -9.17
C ALA A 159 -1.99 -10.06 -9.71
N GLU A 160 -0.76 -10.19 -10.22
CA GLU A 160 -0.22 -11.48 -10.69
C GLU A 160 -0.23 -12.55 -9.60
N SER A 161 0.16 -12.18 -8.36
CA SER A 161 0.13 -13.13 -7.25
C SER A 161 -1.29 -13.56 -6.88
N LEU A 162 -2.26 -12.65 -6.91
CA LEU A 162 -3.67 -12.95 -6.67
C LEU A 162 -4.22 -13.92 -7.72
N LEU A 163 -3.92 -13.68 -8.99
CA LEU A 163 -4.31 -14.57 -10.11
C LEU A 163 -3.65 -15.93 -9.98
N LYS A 164 -2.34 -15.97 -9.81
CA LYS A 164 -1.55 -17.22 -9.68
C LYS A 164 -2.00 -18.09 -8.51
N LEU A 165 -2.38 -17.47 -7.40
CA LEU A 165 -2.89 -18.19 -6.22
C LEU A 165 -4.37 -18.59 -6.36
N GLY A 166 -5.06 -18.18 -7.44
CA GLY A 166 -6.48 -18.46 -7.64
C GLY A 166 -7.39 -17.78 -6.60
N LEU A 167 -6.98 -16.61 -6.11
CA LEU A 167 -7.75 -15.78 -5.19
C LEU A 167 -8.74 -14.86 -5.91
N VAL A 168 -8.52 -14.65 -7.19
CA VAL A 168 -9.35 -13.82 -8.06
C VAL A 168 -9.66 -14.57 -9.35
N GLU A 169 -10.93 -14.57 -9.71
CA GLU A 169 -11.42 -14.99 -11.03
C GLU A 169 -11.79 -13.72 -11.80
N PRO A 170 -10.94 -13.27 -12.75
CA PRO A 170 -11.22 -12.08 -13.52
C PRO A 170 -12.41 -12.33 -14.47
N ARG A 171 -13.16 -11.27 -14.76
CA ARG A 171 -14.20 -11.29 -15.79
C ARG A 171 -13.63 -10.73 -17.07
N SER A 172 -13.83 -11.44 -18.18
CA SER A 172 -13.53 -10.91 -19.50
C SER A 172 -14.49 -9.78 -19.87
N ARG A 173 -14.02 -8.84 -20.68
CA ARG A 173 -14.84 -7.80 -21.31
C ARG A 173 -15.78 -8.37 -22.36
#